data_734874f965ac1f049cc6c4bf9ee77d9b
#
_entry.id   734874f965ac1f049cc6c4bf9ee77d9b
#
_cell.length_a   1.000
_cell.length_b   1.000
_cell.length_c   1.000
_cell.angle_alpha   90.00
_cell.angle_beta   90.00
_cell.angle_gamma   90.00
#
_symmetry.space_group_name_H-M   'P 1'
#
loop_
_entity.id
_entity.type
_entity.pdbx_description
1 polymer ?
#
loop_
_entity_poly.entity_id
_entity_poly.type
_entity_poly.pdbx_seq_one_letter_code
_entity_poly.pdbx_strand_id
1 'polypeptide(L)'
;MATEKKQSFFGGAAVLAVGVVIVKIIGALFKIPLANILGETGNADFNNAYNIYAVLLTISTAGLPVALSKMISEAKTLGRERQARRVLKVSFAAFLTLGVLSFVIMWFGNEKCAALLNNPNAAYGIKALAPGVVCVGCLAAFRGFAQGSFRMTPTAVSQIIEAVSKLFIGLGLSMYVVSLGYEDYIAAAAAIVGVTVGSVLALVYMLIDYLRHRPRIPGTDTPDASGAILKRLLSIAIPITLSASMVSIITLIDTSLVQGQLQNALGYTLKETRHLYGTYSSGMNLYNLPSSMMTALTISVIPTVSASLARNDRVHTSRVINSSLRVTGLMAFPMGLGLWALAEPIMKLCYPRYDSELGGSLLAVLGIASMFVCLMLISNSILQSYGRVHVPVFTMLIGGVVKIIFNYNLTAVPSINIHAAPFGTLVCFVIVSSLNLFFVYHTMEDKPNYFKVFAKPLVASLVMAVCAKVSYRFFAAHIALGGATTTQIVNVGLAVVLAVIVYVALVLALRIVTHDDLALLPKGEKLARILHVR
;
A
#
# COMPACT_ATOMS: atom_id res chain seq x y z
N MET A 1 1.80 8.74 -41.12
CA MET A 1 1.44 9.39 -39.83
C MET A 1 0.40 8.53 -39.15
N ALA A 2 0.81 7.70 -38.21
CA ALA A 2 -0.13 6.88 -37.46
C ALA A 2 -0.87 7.80 -36.49
N THR A 3 -2.17 7.94 -36.66
CA THR A 3 -3.09 8.62 -35.74
C THR A 3 -3.02 7.89 -34.40
N GLU A 4 -2.26 8.44 -33.43
CA GLU A 4 -2.34 7.99 -32.05
C GLU A 4 -3.81 8.10 -31.60
N LYS A 5 -4.47 6.96 -31.40
CA LYS A 5 -5.75 6.91 -30.71
C LYS A 5 -5.56 7.55 -29.35
N LYS A 6 -6.10 8.76 -29.13
CA LYS A 6 -6.24 9.34 -27.78
C LYS A 6 -6.90 8.27 -26.91
N GLN A 7 -6.17 7.74 -25.93
CA GLN A 7 -6.76 6.85 -24.96
C GLN A 7 -7.95 7.55 -24.34
N SER A 8 -9.12 6.91 -24.32
CA SER A 8 -10.25 7.47 -23.59
C SER A 8 -9.80 7.56 -22.11
N PHE A 9 -10.22 8.59 -21.39
CA PHE A 9 -9.88 8.79 -19.98
C PHE A 9 -10.11 7.52 -19.15
N PHE A 10 -11.23 6.83 -19.38
CA PHE A 10 -11.57 5.56 -18.72
C PHE A 10 -10.63 4.42 -19.11
N GLY A 11 -10.24 4.32 -20.37
CA GLY A 11 -9.27 3.30 -20.81
C GLY A 11 -7.89 3.52 -20.21
N GLY A 12 -7.44 4.77 -20.06
CA GLY A 12 -6.19 5.13 -19.41
C GLY A 12 -6.18 4.79 -17.91
N ALA A 13 -7.25 5.14 -17.20
CA ALA A 13 -7.41 4.81 -15.78
C ALA A 13 -7.42 3.29 -15.52
N ALA A 14 -8.08 2.52 -16.39
CA ALA A 14 -8.09 1.06 -16.32
C ALA A 14 -6.69 0.46 -16.50
N VAL A 15 -5.90 0.95 -17.46
CA VAL A 15 -4.51 0.50 -17.67
C VAL A 15 -3.65 0.78 -16.44
N LEU A 16 -3.80 1.96 -15.84
CA LEU A 16 -3.06 2.30 -14.61
C LEU A 16 -3.47 1.41 -13.45
N ALA A 17 -4.77 1.15 -13.27
CA ALA A 17 -5.27 0.25 -12.21
C ALA A 17 -4.73 -1.17 -12.37
N VAL A 18 -4.74 -1.73 -13.58
CA VAL A 18 -4.14 -3.05 -13.87
C VAL A 18 -2.64 -3.03 -13.59
N GLY A 19 -1.93 -1.98 -14.00
CA GLY A 19 -0.50 -1.80 -13.70
C GLY A 19 -0.22 -1.82 -12.20
N VAL A 20 -1.01 -1.11 -11.40
CA VAL A 20 -0.89 -1.09 -9.93
C VAL A 20 -1.10 -2.48 -9.33
N VAL A 21 -2.10 -3.25 -9.80
CA VAL A 21 -2.33 -4.64 -9.34
C VAL A 21 -1.12 -5.53 -9.64
N ILE A 22 -0.59 -5.46 -10.86
CA ILE A 22 0.61 -6.23 -11.26
C ILE A 22 1.80 -5.88 -10.35
N VAL A 23 2.05 -4.59 -10.12
CA VAL A 23 3.13 -4.11 -9.22
C VAL A 23 2.95 -4.63 -7.79
N LYS A 24 1.71 -4.71 -7.29
CA LYS A 24 1.43 -5.25 -5.94
C LYS A 24 1.71 -6.75 -5.86
N ILE A 25 1.35 -7.52 -6.90
CA ILE A 25 1.65 -8.94 -6.99
C ILE A 25 3.17 -9.17 -7.02
N ILE A 26 3.89 -8.44 -7.89
CA ILE A 26 5.36 -8.53 -7.96
C ILE A 26 5.98 -8.12 -6.62
N GLY A 27 5.42 -7.10 -5.95
CA GLY A 27 5.85 -6.68 -4.62
C GLY A 27 5.74 -7.78 -3.55
N ALA A 28 4.66 -8.56 -3.56
CA ALA A 28 4.50 -9.71 -2.67
C ALA A 28 5.49 -10.83 -3.01
N LEU A 29 5.65 -11.13 -4.31
CA LEU A 29 6.63 -12.11 -4.82
C LEU A 29 8.09 -11.70 -4.51
N PHE A 30 8.37 -10.43 -4.32
CA PHE A 30 9.68 -9.94 -3.87
C PHE A 30 9.86 -10.08 -2.37
N LYS A 31 8.88 -9.64 -1.58
CA LYS A 31 9.03 -9.50 -0.13
C LYS A 31 9.13 -10.83 0.61
N ILE A 32 8.35 -11.85 0.20
CA ILE A 32 8.35 -13.15 0.87
C ILE A 32 9.70 -13.88 0.66
N PRO A 33 10.21 -14.08 -0.57
CA PRO A 33 11.53 -14.68 -0.77
C PRO A 33 12.66 -13.85 -0.14
N LEU A 34 12.60 -12.51 -0.24
CA LEU A 34 13.62 -11.65 0.35
C LEU A 34 13.73 -11.85 1.87
N ALA A 35 12.61 -11.87 2.58
CA ALA A 35 12.62 -12.10 4.02
C ALA A 35 13.24 -13.46 4.38
N ASN A 36 12.95 -14.51 3.58
CA ASN A 36 13.58 -15.83 3.78
C ASN A 36 15.08 -15.86 3.49
N ILE A 37 15.56 -15.04 2.54
CA ILE A 37 17.00 -14.91 2.24
C ILE A 37 17.71 -14.18 3.36
N LEU A 38 17.14 -13.05 3.82
CA LEU A 38 17.74 -12.16 4.81
C LEU A 38 17.63 -12.68 6.26
N GLY A 39 16.67 -13.58 6.52
CA GLY A 39 16.32 -13.93 7.89
C GLY A 39 15.65 -12.76 8.65
N GLU A 40 15.38 -12.96 9.93
CA GLU A 40 14.64 -11.99 10.75
C GLU A 40 15.41 -10.68 10.94
N THR A 41 16.71 -10.80 11.25
CA THR A 41 17.58 -9.66 11.51
C THR A 41 17.79 -8.79 10.26
N GLY A 42 18.12 -9.39 9.13
CA GLY A 42 18.29 -8.64 7.88
C GLY A 42 16.98 -8.06 7.35
N ASN A 43 15.84 -8.73 7.57
CA ASN A 43 14.52 -8.20 7.22
C ASN A 43 14.16 -6.97 8.07
N ALA A 44 14.55 -6.94 9.36
CA ALA A 44 14.40 -5.75 10.19
C ALA A 44 15.21 -4.58 9.64
N ASP A 45 16.47 -4.81 9.25
CA ASP A 45 17.36 -3.79 8.70
C ASP A 45 16.82 -3.24 7.36
N PHE A 46 16.35 -4.14 6.48
CA PHE A 46 15.71 -3.77 5.22
C PHE A 46 14.48 -2.86 5.44
N ASN A 47 13.56 -3.28 6.32
CA ASN A 47 12.33 -2.53 6.57
C ASN A 47 12.60 -1.21 7.28
N ASN A 48 13.57 -1.15 8.19
CA ASN A 48 13.99 0.09 8.85
C ASN A 48 14.53 1.12 7.85
N ALA A 49 15.43 0.70 6.96
CA ALA A 49 15.94 1.56 5.89
C ALA A 49 14.79 2.02 4.96
N TYR A 50 13.86 1.11 4.62
CA TYR A 50 12.73 1.41 3.76
C TYR A 50 11.72 2.36 4.41
N ASN A 51 11.54 2.34 5.74
CA ASN A 51 10.66 3.27 6.47
C ASN A 51 11.17 4.72 6.41
N ILE A 52 12.48 4.96 6.56
CA ILE A 52 13.07 6.30 6.34
C ILE A 52 12.84 6.76 4.91
N TYR A 53 13.16 5.89 3.95
CA TYR A 53 12.93 6.17 2.53
C TYR A 53 11.47 6.48 2.22
N ALA A 54 10.52 5.72 2.78
CA ALA A 54 9.09 5.89 2.52
C ALA A 54 8.56 7.27 2.95
N VAL A 55 9.05 7.83 4.05
CA VAL A 55 8.71 9.19 4.49
C VAL A 55 9.20 10.22 3.48
N LEU A 56 10.49 10.18 3.14
CA LEU A 56 11.11 11.14 2.22
C LEU A 56 10.55 10.99 0.80
N LEU A 57 10.31 9.74 0.37
CA LEU A 57 9.63 9.43 -0.89
C LEU A 57 8.23 10.05 -0.93
N THR A 58 7.42 9.85 0.10
CA THR A 58 6.04 10.36 0.15
C THR A 58 6.03 11.88 0.11
N ILE A 59 6.90 12.54 0.87
CA ILE A 59 7.05 14.00 0.83
C ILE A 59 7.41 14.48 -0.59
N SER A 60 8.29 13.76 -1.28
CA SER A 60 8.76 14.14 -2.60
C SER A 60 7.78 13.79 -3.74
N THR A 61 6.89 12.79 -3.57
CA THR A 61 6.15 12.21 -4.69
C THR A 61 4.63 12.16 -4.54
N ALA A 62 4.05 12.47 -3.37
CA ALA A 62 2.61 12.31 -3.18
C ALA A 62 1.80 13.44 -3.84
N GLY A 63 2.04 14.69 -3.48
CA GLY A 63 1.23 15.83 -3.94
C GLY A 63 1.69 16.45 -5.25
N LEU A 64 3.00 16.53 -5.46
CA LEU A 64 3.57 17.21 -6.61
C LEU A 64 3.16 16.62 -7.97
N PRO A 65 3.17 15.28 -8.21
CA PRO A 65 2.72 14.72 -9.49
C PRO A 65 1.24 15.00 -9.77
N VAL A 66 0.41 15.02 -8.74
CA VAL A 66 -1.03 15.31 -8.87
C VAL A 66 -1.22 16.78 -9.27
N ALA A 67 -0.53 17.71 -8.61
CA ALA A 67 -0.54 19.13 -8.94
C ALA A 67 -0.03 19.38 -10.37
N LEU A 68 1.11 18.76 -10.73
CA LEU A 68 1.68 18.83 -12.06
C LEU A 68 0.72 18.30 -13.13
N SER A 69 0.15 17.11 -12.92
CA SER A 69 -0.80 16.49 -13.84
C SER A 69 -2.01 17.40 -14.08
N LYS A 70 -2.56 18.00 -13.03
CA LYS A 70 -3.67 18.96 -13.13
C LYS A 70 -3.28 20.18 -13.96
N MET A 71 -2.16 20.82 -13.65
CA MET A 71 -1.70 22.03 -14.38
C MET A 71 -1.36 21.76 -15.83
N ILE A 72 -0.78 20.59 -16.14
CA ILE A 72 -0.50 20.17 -17.53
C ILE A 72 -1.80 19.88 -18.29
N SER A 73 -2.76 19.20 -17.67
CA SER A 73 -4.06 18.91 -18.29
C SER A 73 -4.80 20.21 -18.63
N GLU A 74 -4.84 21.18 -17.71
CA GLU A 74 -5.43 22.50 -17.96
C GLU A 74 -4.72 23.23 -19.11
N ALA A 75 -3.39 23.30 -19.09
CA ALA A 75 -2.62 23.97 -20.14
C ALA A 75 -2.86 23.35 -21.52
N LYS A 76 -2.87 22.01 -21.62
CA LYS A 76 -3.11 21.31 -22.88
C LYS A 76 -4.54 21.43 -23.38
N THR A 77 -5.53 21.43 -22.49
CA THR A 77 -6.94 21.63 -22.86
C THR A 77 -7.16 23.03 -23.46
N LEU A 78 -6.43 24.02 -22.97
CA LEU A 78 -6.45 25.39 -23.48
C LEU A 78 -5.51 25.62 -24.70
N GLY A 79 -4.84 24.58 -25.21
CA GLY A 79 -3.89 24.69 -26.33
C GLY A 79 -2.58 25.41 -25.98
N ARG A 80 -2.29 25.64 -24.67
CA ARG A 80 -1.10 26.37 -24.18
C ARG A 80 0.12 25.46 -24.06
N GLU A 81 0.74 25.09 -25.16
CA GLU A 81 1.85 24.12 -25.18
C GLU A 81 3.15 24.68 -24.57
N ARG A 82 3.44 25.99 -24.71
CA ARG A 82 4.59 26.61 -24.02
C ARG A 82 4.40 26.64 -22.51
N GLN A 83 3.15 26.93 -22.07
CA GLN A 83 2.78 26.86 -20.66
C GLN A 83 3.01 25.45 -20.10
N ALA A 84 2.53 24.40 -20.79
CA ALA A 84 2.75 23.02 -20.35
C ALA A 84 4.23 22.66 -20.19
N ARG A 85 5.09 23.08 -21.13
CA ARG A 85 6.54 22.88 -21.03
C ARG A 85 7.16 23.70 -19.88
N ARG A 86 6.72 24.94 -19.67
CA ARG A 86 7.20 25.78 -18.56
C ARG A 86 6.82 25.18 -17.23
N VAL A 87 5.58 24.70 -17.09
CA VAL A 87 5.09 23.99 -15.90
C VAL A 87 5.95 22.76 -15.61
N LEU A 88 6.24 21.92 -16.64
CA LEU A 88 7.12 20.77 -16.46
C LEU A 88 8.52 21.17 -15.98
N LYS A 89 9.13 22.21 -16.58
CA LYS A 89 10.49 22.66 -16.18
C LYS A 89 10.54 23.13 -14.74
N VAL A 90 9.57 23.97 -14.32
CA VAL A 90 9.48 24.48 -12.95
C VAL A 90 9.23 23.35 -11.95
N SER A 91 8.30 22.45 -12.29
CA SER A 91 8.01 21.29 -11.45
C SER A 91 9.19 20.34 -11.35
N PHE A 92 9.88 20.05 -12.47
CA PHE A 92 11.07 19.20 -12.48
C PHE A 92 12.17 19.76 -11.58
N ALA A 93 12.41 21.09 -11.61
CA ALA A 93 13.34 21.74 -10.70
C ALA A 93 12.93 21.54 -9.23
N ALA A 94 11.63 21.71 -8.90
CA ALA A 94 11.12 21.49 -7.54
C ALA A 94 11.30 20.03 -7.09
N PHE A 95 10.97 19.05 -7.94
CA PHE A 95 11.16 17.64 -7.65
C PHE A 95 12.64 17.28 -7.46
N LEU A 96 13.50 17.79 -8.34
CA LEU A 96 14.95 17.57 -8.24
C LEU A 96 15.50 18.15 -6.95
N THR A 97 15.10 19.38 -6.58
CA THR A 97 15.54 20.01 -5.32
C THR A 97 15.14 19.16 -4.11
N LEU A 98 13.89 18.70 -4.03
CA LEU A 98 13.45 17.83 -2.94
C LEU A 98 14.16 16.48 -2.96
N GLY A 99 14.36 15.89 -4.14
CA GLY A 99 15.11 14.65 -4.30
C GLY A 99 16.56 14.77 -3.83
N VAL A 100 17.25 15.85 -4.23
CA VAL A 100 18.63 16.14 -3.79
C VAL A 100 18.69 16.41 -2.28
N LEU A 101 17.74 17.16 -1.73
CA LEU A 101 17.68 17.39 -0.27
C LEU A 101 17.51 16.06 0.48
N SER A 102 16.59 15.21 0.01
CA SER A 102 16.39 13.87 0.59
C SER A 102 17.62 12.98 0.45
N PHE A 103 18.32 13.06 -0.69
CA PHE A 103 19.61 12.39 -0.89
C PHE A 103 20.65 12.83 0.12
N VAL A 104 20.82 14.15 0.31
CA VAL A 104 21.78 14.70 1.27
C VAL A 104 21.46 14.19 2.68
N ILE A 105 20.20 14.21 3.08
CA ILE A 105 19.77 13.70 4.39
C ILE A 105 20.11 12.21 4.53
N MET A 106 19.80 11.37 3.52
CA MET A 106 20.02 9.93 3.59
C MET A 106 21.49 9.55 3.44
N TRP A 107 22.26 10.25 2.60
CA TRP A 107 23.66 9.89 2.33
C TRP A 107 24.60 10.32 3.45
N PHE A 108 24.47 11.56 3.91
CA PHE A 108 25.34 12.12 4.95
C PHE A 108 24.77 11.94 6.36
N GLY A 109 23.45 11.80 6.49
CA GLY A 109 22.75 11.59 7.75
C GLY A 109 22.34 10.13 8.01
N ASN A 110 22.84 9.14 7.24
CA ASN A 110 22.42 7.73 7.35
C ASN A 110 22.55 7.19 8.77
N GLU A 111 23.64 7.45 9.48
CA GLU A 111 23.88 6.99 10.86
C GLU A 111 22.89 7.63 11.84
N LYS A 112 22.62 8.94 11.70
CA LYS A 112 21.64 9.64 12.54
C LYS A 112 20.22 9.11 12.29
N CYS A 113 19.88 8.87 11.01
CA CYS A 113 18.60 8.28 10.65
C CYS A 113 18.44 6.83 11.19
N ALA A 114 19.51 6.05 11.16
CA ALA A 114 19.54 4.71 11.71
C ALA A 114 19.45 4.71 13.25
N ALA A 115 20.15 5.64 13.91
CA ALA A 115 20.07 5.86 15.35
C ALA A 115 18.65 6.27 15.80
N LEU A 116 17.93 7.08 15.00
CA LEU A 116 16.53 7.44 15.26
C LEU A 116 15.62 6.20 15.35
N LEU A 117 15.96 5.11 14.65
CA LEU A 117 15.22 3.85 14.65
C LEU A 117 15.74 2.84 15.66
N ASN A 118 16.73 3.22 16.49
CA ASN A 118 17.44 2.31 17.41
C ASN A 118 18.02 1.07 16.70
N ASN A 119 18.42 1.22 15.41
CA ASN A 119 19.00 0.16 14.60
C ASN A 119 20.16 0.70 13.74
N PRO A 120 21.40 0.74 14.23
CA PRO A 120 22.57 1.23 13.51
C PRO A 120 22.83 0.50 12.18
N ASN A 121 22.50 -0.79 12.10
CA ASN A 121 22.72 -1.61 10.91
C ASN A 121 21.89 -1.16 9.70
N ALA A 122 20.75 -0.48 9.93
CA ALA A 122 19.95 0.10 8.86
C ALA A 122 20.68 1.21 8.07
N ALA A 123 21.76 1.78 8.59
CA ALA A 123 22.51 2.86 7.95
C ALA A 123 23.03 2.49 6.56
N TYR A 124 23.47 1.24 6.36
CA TYR A 124 23.93 0.74 5.06
C TYR A 124 22.78 0.75 4.02
N GLY A 125 21.60 0.27 4.41
CA GLY A 125 20.41 0.28 3.57
C GLY A 125 19.92 1.70 3.26
N ILE A 126 19.92 2.61 4.24
CA ILE A 126 19.56 4.03 4.06
C ILE A 126 20.49 4.68 3.04
N LYS A 127 21.79 4.44 3.14
CA LYS A 127 22.79 4.98 2.21
C LYS A 127 22.59 4.39 0.79
N ALA A 128 22.29 3.09 0.67
CA ALA A 128 22.04 2.44 -0.61
C ALA A 128 20.77 2.95 -1.32
N LEU A 129 19.74 3.41 -0.56
CA LEU A 129 18.52 4.02 -1.11
C LEU A 129 18.70 5.49 -1.54
N ALA A 130 19.66 6.19 -0.98
CA ALA A 130 19.81 7.62 -1.17
C ALA A 130 19.84 8.05 -2.66
N PRO A 131 20.60 7.42 -3.57
CA PRO A 131 20.56 7.77 -4.99
C PRO A 131 19.18 7.53 -5.63
N GLY A 132 18.47 6.51 -5.17
CA GLY A 132 17.14 6.16 -5.66
C GLY A 132 16.12 7.27 -5.45
N VAL A 133 16.18 8.00 -4.33
CA VAL A 133 15.23 9.09 -4.03
C VAL A 133 15.32 10.22 -5.07
N VAL A 134 16.50 10.59 -5.54
CA VAL A 134 16.67 11.59 -6.61
C VAL A 134 16.03 11.09 -7.90
N CYS A 135 16.31 9.84 -8.26
CA CYS A 135 15.75 9.23 -9.47
C CYS A 135 14.21 9.18 -9.42
N VAL A 136 13.64 8.82 -8.27
CA VAL A 136 12.17 8.74 -8.10
C VAL A 136 11.55 10.15 -8.12
N GLY A 137 12.21 11.17 -7.56
CA GLY A 137 11.77 12.55 -7.70
C GLY A 137 11.67 12.97 -9.18
N CYS A 138 12.73 12.77 -9.95
CA CYS A 138 12.73 13.06 -11.40
C CYS A 138 11.68 12.22 -12.16
N LEU A 139 11.55 10.94 -11.83
CA LEU A 139 10.58 10.00 -12.41
C LEU A 139 9.14 10.48 -12.16
N ALA A 140 8.84 11.00 -10.96
CA ALA A 140 7.54 11.52 -10.59
C ALA A 140 7.13 12.74 -11.44
N ALA A 141 8.08 13.60 -11.84
CA ALA A 141 7.83 14.71 -12.76
C ALA A 141 7.40 14.21 -14.15
N PHE A 142 8.09 13.23 -14.71
CA PHE A 142 7.72 12.67 -16.02
C PHE A 142 6.40 11.89 -15.95
N ARG A 143 6.14 11.15 -14.87
CA ARG A 143 4.84 10.48 -14.64
C ARG A 143 3.71 11.49 -14.55
N GLY A 144 3.86 12.56 -13.78
CA GLY A 144 2.88 13.63 -13.67
C GLY A 144 2.60 14.32 -15.01
N PHE A 145 3.64 14.55 -15.83
CA PHE A 145 3.50 15.09 -17.18
C PHE A 145 2.76 14.13 -18.11
N ALA A 146 3.09 12.85 -18.11
CA ALA A 146 2.43 11.84 -18.93
C ALA A 146 0.94 11.72 -18.57
N GLN A 147 0.63 11.64 -17.27
CA GLN A 147 -0.74 11.60 -16.74
C GLN A 147 -1.54 12.87 -17.12
N GLY A 148 -0.96 14.05 -16.93
CA GLY A 148 -1.57 15.32 -17.34
C GLY A 148 -1.74 15.47 -18.87
N SER A 149 -1.01 14.66 -19.63
CA SER A 149 -1.14 14.55 -21.08
C SER A 149 -2.12 13.44 -21.51
N PHE A 150 -2.91 12.86 -20.58
CA PHE A 150 -3.83 11.73 -20.79
C PHE A 150 -3.14 10.46 -21.30
N ARG A 151 -1.85 10.28 -21.01
CA ARG A 151 -1.06 9.11 -21.36
C ARG A 151 -0.70 8.35 -20.08
N MET A 152 -1.54 7.37 -19.72
CA MET A 152 -1.38 6.61 -18.47
C MET A 152 -0.45 5.39 -18.63
N THR A 153 -0.34 4.83 -19.83
CA THR A 153 0.48 3.65 -20.13
C THR A 153 1.95 3.82 -19.73
N PRO A 154 2.66 4.94 -20.04
CA PRO A 154 4.05 5.10 -19.63
C PRO A 154 4.24 5.04 -18.11
N THR A 155 3.29 5.59 -17.35
CA THR A 155 3.30 5.51 -15.88
C THR A 155 3.19 4.06 -15.40
N ALA A 156 2.22 3.29 -15.93
CA ALA A 156 2.05 1.89 -15.55
C ALA A 156 3.30 1.04 -15.89
N VAL A 157 3.83 1.20 -17.11
CA VAL A 157 5.04 0.47 -17.54
C VAL A 157 6.26 0.82 -16.69
N SER A 158 6.48 2.10 -16.37
CA SER A 158 7.59 2.51 -15.51
C SER A 158 7.51 1.91 -14.10
N GLN A 159 6.30 1.78 -13.53
CA GLN A 159 6.10 1.12 -12.23
C GLN A 159 6.37 -0.39 -12.30
N ILE A 160 6.00 -1.03 -13.41
CA ILE A 160 6.30 -2.45 -13.63
C ILE A 160 7.82 -2.65 -13.76
N ILE A 161 8.52 -1.77 -14.49
CA ILE A 161 10.00 -1.83 -14.61
C ILE A 161 10.65 -1.73 -13.23
N GLU A 162 10.24 -0.80 -12.37
CA GLU A 162 10.75 -0.72 -10.99
C GLU A 162 10.49 -2.01 -10.21
N ALA A 163 9.28 -2.55 -10.30
CA ALA A 163 8.89 -3.75 -9.55
C ALA A 163 9.65 -4.99 -10.02
N VAL A 164 9.80 -5.19 -11.35
CA VAL A 164 10.54 -6.30 -11.94
C VAL A 164 12.03 -6.18 -11.63
N SER A 165 12.61 -4.98 -11.75
CA SER A 165 14.03 -4.77 -11.45
C SER A 165 14.36 -5.08 -9.99
N LYS A 166 13.55 -4.61 -9.03
CA LYS A 166 13.79 -4.95 -7.62
C LYS A 166 13.59 -6.45 -7.34
N LEU A 167 12.67 -7.12 -8.05
CA LEU A 167 12.47 -8.56 -7.90
C LEU A 167 13.71 -9.33 -8.34
N PHE A 168 14.22 -9.10 -9.55
CA PHE A 168 15.35 -9.87 -10.08
C PHE A 168 16.69 -9.37 -9.57
N ILE A 169 16.95 -8.07 -9.63
CA ILE A 169 18.25 -7.51 -9.23
C ILE A 169 18.37 -7.50 -7.70
N GLY A 170 17.30 -7.10 -6.98
CA GLY A 170 17.33 -7.06 -5.52
C GLY A 170 17.47 -8.44 -4.90
N LEU A 171 16.69 -9.44 -5.34
CA LEU A 171 16.86 -10.81 -4.85
C LEU A 171 18.18 -11.40 -5.28
N GLY A 172 18.59 -11.21 -6.55
CA GLY A 172 19.83 -11.76 -7.06
C GLY A 172 21.05 -11.24 -6.32
N LEU A 173 21.14 -9.91 -6.09
CA LEU A 173 22.25 -9.31 -5.32
C LEU A 173 22.23 -9.77 -3.85
N SER A 174 21.06 -9.84 -3.24
CA SER A 174 20.93 -10.32 -1.86
C SER A 174 21.38 -11.77 -1.72
N MET A 175 20.93 -12.67 -2.62
CA MET A 175 21.36 -14.07 -2.65
C MET A 175 22.87 -14.20 -2.86
N TYR A 176 23.44 -13.41 -3.76
CA TYR A 176 24.87 -13.41 -4.05
C TYR A 176 25.68 -12.99 -2.80
N VAL A 177 25.26 -11.92 -2.10
CA VAL A 177 25.94 -11.44 -0.90
C VAL A 177 25.85 -12.45 0.25
N VAL A 178 24.68 -13.08 0.42
CA VAL A 178 24.51 -14.18 1.41
C VAL A 178 25.39 -15.39 1.08
N SER A 179 25.52 -15.75 -0.22
CA SER A 179 26.38 -16.87 -0.63
C SER A 179 27.87 -16.62 -0.38
N LEU A 180 28.29 -15.36 -0.30
CA LEU A 180 29.66 -14.96 0.07
C LEU A 180 29.91 -14.94 1.59
N GLY A 181 28.88 -15.22 2.41
CA GLY A 181 28.98 -15.25 3.86
C GLY A 181 29.04 -13.88 4.55
N TYR A 182 28.58 -12.81 3.85
CA TYR A 182 28.48 -11.49 4.48
C TYR A 182 27.32 -11.42 5.47
N GLU A 183 27.42 -10.46 6.37
CA GLU A 183 26.41 -10.17 7.40
C GLU A 183 25.04 -9.77 6.80
N ASP A 184 23.96 -10.10 7.50
CA ASP A 184 22.57 -9.93 7.06
C ASP A 184 22.24 -8.47 6.64
N TYR A 185 22.81 -7.47 7.33
CA TYR A 185 22.57 -6.05 7.00
C TYR A 185 23.24 -5.63 5.68
N ILE A 186 24.34 -6.27 5.28
CA ILE A 186 24.96 -6.06 3.96
C ILE A 186 24.08 -6.67 2.87
N ALA A 187 23.56 -7.87 3.11
CA ALA A 187 22.62 -8.52 2.20
C ALA A 187 21.31 -7.71 2.05
N ALA A 188 20.83 -7.10 3.15
CA ALA A 188 19.70 -6.17 3.12
C ALA A 188 20.01 -4.92 2.27
N ALA A 189 21.18 -4.33 2.44
CA ALA A 189 21.62 -3.20 1.62
C ALA A 189 21.77 -3.58 0.14
N ALA A 190 22.26 -4.78 -0.17
CA ALA A 190 22.35 -5.31 -1.54
C ALA A 190 20.97 -5.48 -2.20
N ALA A 191 19.97 -6.00 -1.46
CA ALA A 191 18.60 -6.05 -1.94
C ALA A 191 18.05 -4.65 -2.28
N ILE A 192 18.40 -3.66 -1.46
CA ILE A 192 18.02 -2.25 -1.63
C ILE A 192 18.64 -1.63 -2.88
N VAL A 193 19.87 -2.00 -3.26
CA VAL A 193 20.48 -1.56 -4.51
C VAL A 193 19.58 -1.92 -5.71
N GLY A 194 18.92 -3.08 -5.67
CA GLY A 194 17.94 -3.46 -6.70
C GLY A 194 16.76 -2.47 -6.83
N VAL A 195 16.33 -1.86 -5.72
CA VAL A 195 15.31 -0.80 -5.74
C VAL A 195 15.85 0.46 -6.42
N THR A 196 17.06 0.87 -6.07
CA THR A 196 17.74 2.03 -6.66
C THR A 196 17.96 1.86 -8.17
N VAL A 197 18.46 0.70 -8.60
CA VAL A 197 18.65 0.39 -10.02
C VAL A 197 17.30 0.37 -10.76
N GLY A 198 16.25 -0.18 -10.15
CA GLY A 198 14.91 -0.16 -10.71
C GLY A 198 14.39 1.25 -10.97
N SER A 199 14.63 2.17 -10.04
CA SER A 199 14.24 3.56 -10.20
C SER A 199 15.03 4.28 -11.31
N VAL A 200 16.31 3.97 -11.48
CA VAL A 200 17.14 4.47 -12.59
C VAL A 200 16.60 3.96 -13.94
N LEU A 201 16.34 2.66 -14.07
CA LEU A 201 15.83 2.07 -15.31
C LEU A 201 14.44 2.64 -15.68
N ALA A 202 13.56 2.83 -14.70
CA ALA A 202 12.28 3.45 -14.91
C ALA A 202 12.40 4.92 -15.33
N LEU A 203 13.35 5.66 -14.75
CA LEU A 203 13.64 7.05 -15.13
C LEU A 203 14.15 7.14 -16.58
N VAL A 204 15.07 6.27 -16.96
CA VAL A 204 15.57 6.19 -18.34
C VAL A 204 14.42 5.90 -19.32
N TYR A 205 13.56 4.93 -19.00
CA TYR A 205 12.39 4.63 -19.81
C TYR A 205 11.47 5.86 -19.97
N MET A 206 11.14 6.54 -18.87
CA MET A 206 10.27 7.72 -18.91
C MET A 206 10.89 8.90 -19.65
N LEU A 207 12.21 9.07 -19.55
CA LEU A 207 12.94 10.09 -20.29
C LEU A 207 12.89 9.80 -21.82
N ILE A 208 13.12 8.55 -22.21
CA ILE A 208 13.00 8.12 -23.62
C ILE A 208 11.59 8.35 -24.15
N ASP A 209 10.56 7.97 -23.35
CA ASP A 209 9.16 8.20 -23.73
C ASP A 209 8.88 9.71 -23.90
N TYR A 210 9.32 10.54 -22.96
CA TYR A 210 9.18 11.98 -23.04
C TYR A 210 9.86 12.57 -24.30
N LEU A 211 11.09 12.18 -24.58
CA LEU A 211 11.84 12.66 -25.76
C LEU A 211 11.19 12.26 -27.08
N ARG A 212 10.60 11.07 -27.16
CA ARG A 212 9.88 10.58 -28.35
C ARG A 212 8.58 11.30 -28.61
N HIS A 213 7.86 11.70 -27.55
CA HIS A 213 6.50 12.26 -27.64
C HIS A 213 6.43 13.76 -27.31
N ARG A 214 7.58 14.43 -27.14
CA ARG A 214 7.57 15.88 -26.92
C ARG A 214 7.05 16.59 -28.18
N PRO A 215 6.18 17.61 -28.04
CA PRO A 215 5.70 18.39 -29.18
C PRO A 215 6.88 19.00 -29.97
N ARG A 216 6.91 18.80 -31.28
CA ARG A 216 7.97 19.35 -32.16
C ARG A 216 7.68 20.81 -32.53
N ILE A 217 6.39 21.20 -32.59
CA ILE A 217 5.97 22.55 -32.96
C ILE A 217 5.95 23.42 -31.70
N PRO A 218 6.68 24.56 -31.67
CA PRO A 218 6.59 25.48 -30.55
C PRO A 218 5.20 26.15 -30.54
N GLY A 219 4.50 26.08 -29.38
CA GLY A 219 3.26 26.81 -29.18
C GLY A 219 3.48 28.32 -29.39
N THR A 220 2.39 29.05 -29.60
CA THR A 220 2.41 30.52 -29.76
C THR A 220 2.08 31.26 -28.45
N ASP A 221 1.61 30.52 -27.42
CA ASP A 221 1.17 31.04 -26.13
C ASP A 221 2.31 31.67 -25.31
N THR A 222 1.98 32.68 -24.51
CA THR A 222 2.88 33.29 -23.53
C THR A 222 2.75 32.51 -22.20
N PRO A 223 3.84 31.88 -21.72
CA PRO A 223 3.78 31.13 -20.46
C PRO A 223 3.81 32.07 -19.25
N ASP A 224 3.14 31.66 -18.18
CA ASP A 224 3.12 32.38 -16.92
C ASP A 224 4.54 32.46 -16.28
N ALA A 225 4.76 33.43 -15.41
CA ALA A 225 6.01 33.56 -14.68
C ALA A 225 6.31 32.32 -13.83
N SER A 226 7.59 31.88 -13.77
CA SER A 226 8.01 30.68 -13.04
C SER A 226 7.61 30.71 -11.56
N GLY A 227 7.67 31.88 -10.91
CA GLY A 227 7.24 32.06 -9.51
C GLY A 227 5.74 31.83 -9.31
N ALA A 228 4.91 32.30 -10.24
CA ALA A 228 3.45 32.07 -10.19
C ALA A 228 3.13 30.59 -10.39
N ILE A 229 3.82 29.91 -11.31
CA ILE A 229 3.71 28.47 -11.54
C ILE A 229 4.09 27.70 -10.29
N LEU A 230 5.25 28.03 -9.68
CA LEU A 230 5.72 27.37 -8.46
C LEU A 230 4.76 27.58 -7.28
N LYS A 231 4.28 28.80 -7.08
CA LYS A 231 3.30 29.12 -6.03
C LYS A 231 2.03 28.29 -6.20
N ARG A 232 1.50 28.20 -7.42
CA ARG A 232 0.31 27.39 -7.75
C ARG A 232 0.57 25.90 -7.57
N LEU A 233 1.72 25.41 -8.01
CA LEU A 233 2.13 24.01 -7.83
C LEU A 233 2.14 23.63 -6.35
N LEU A 234 2.82 24.44 -5.51
CA LEU A 234 2.94 24.19 -4.07
C LEU A 234 1.61 24.32 -3.34
N SER A 235 0.74 25.27 -3.71
CA SER A 235 -0.59 25.43 -3.10
C SER A 235 -1.48 24.21 -3.30
N ILE A 236 -1.32 23.45 -4.38
CA ILE A 236 -2.04 22.19 -4.63
C ILE A 236 -1.30 21.01 -3.98
N ALA A 237 0.03 20.99 -4.11
CA ALA A 237 0.83 19.85 -3.69
C ALA A 237 0.94 19.71 -2.16
N ILE A 238 1.13 20.80 -1.40
CA ILE A 238 1.39 20.77 0.04
C ILE A 238 0.26 20.08 0.82
N PRO A 239 -1.04 20.43 0.65
CA PRO A 239 -2.11 19.75 1.39
C PRO A 239 -2.18 18.25 1.10
N ILE A 240 -1.97 17.85 -0.15
CA ILE A 240 -1.98 16.44 -0.57
C ILE A 240 -0.79 15.69 0.04
N THR A 241 0.40 16.31 -0.01
CA THR A 241 1.62 15.73 0.57
C THR A 241 1.51 15.57 2.08
N LEU A 242 1.05 16.58 2.79
CA LEU A 242 0.84 16.50 4.24
C LEU A 242 -0.10 15.35 4.61
N SER A 243 -1.22 15.25 3.89
CA SER A 243 -2.19 14.18 4.08
C SER A 243 -1.58 12.78 3.89
N ALA A 244 -0.84 12.59 2.79
CA ALA A 244 -0.22 11.32 2.47
C ALA A 244 0.95 10.96 3.41
N SER A 245 1.71 11.96 3.85
CA SER A 245 2.89 11.77 4.71
C SER A 245 2.53 11.34 6.13
N MET A 246 1.32 11.64 6.61
CA MET A 246 0.89 11.29 7.97
C MET A 246 1.03 9.79 8.25
N VAL A 247 0.61 8.94 7.32
CA VAL A 247 0.72 7.48 7.48
C VAL A 247 2.17 7.04 7.57
N SER A 248 3.03 7.56 6.70
CA SER A 248 4.46 7.21 6.68
C SER A 248 5.18 7.71 7.94
N ILE A 249 4.87 8.92 8.40
CA ILE A 249 5.43 9.50 9.62
C ILE A 249 5.00 8.69 10.86
N ILE A 250 3.72 8.35 10.98
CA ILE A 250 3.21 7.52 12.09
C ILE A 250 3.90 6.15 12.08
N THR A 251 4.09 5.53 10.91
CA THR A 251 4.80 4.27 10.78
C THR A 251 6.27 4.40 11.21
N LEU A 252 6.93 5.50 10.86
CA LEU A 252 8.32 5.75 11.27
C LEU A 252 8.44 5.93 12.79
N ILE A 253 7.56 6.74 13.38
CA ILE A 253 7.51 6.95 14.84
C ILE A 253 7.23 5.62 15.55
N ASP A 254 6.29 4.83 15.06
CA ASP A 254 5.95 3.51 15.60
C ASP A 254 7.16 2.56 15.58
N THR A 255 7.87 2.51 14.45
CA THR A 255 9.08 1.71 14.30
C THR A 255 10.15 2.11 15.31
N SER A 256 10.39 3.41 15.47
CA SER A 256 11.35 3.95 16.43
C SER A 256 10.95 3.64 17.87
N LEU A 257 9.68 3.85 18.21
CA LEU A 257 9.15 3.59 19.56
C LEU A 257 9.23 2.13 19.95
N VAL A 258 8.76 1.23 19.10
CA VAL A 258 8.75 -0.20 19.40
C VAL A 258 10.17 -0.71 19.64
N GLN A 259 11.11 -0.40 18.75
CA GLN A 259 12.50 -0.83 18.93
C GLN A 259 13.18 -0.13 20.12
N GLY A 260 12.91 1.16 20.33
CA GLY A 260 13.44 1.91 21.47
C GLY A 260 12.94 1.36 22.81
N GLN A 261 11.65 1.02 22.94
CA GLN A 261 11.11 0.45 24.19
C GLN A 261 11.65 -0.96 24.47
N LEU A 262 11.80 -1.80 23.43
CA LEU A 262 12.42 -3.11 23.60
C LEU A 262 13.86 -3.01 24.14
N GLN A 263 14.65 -2.05 23.66
CA GLN A 263 16.03 -1.86 24.08
C GLN A 263 16.13 -1.12 25.42
N ASN A 264 15.46 0.03 25.55
CA ASN A 264 15.67 0.94 26.67
C ASN A 264 14.85 0.55 27.92
N ALA A 265 13.60 0.06 27.74
CA ALA A 265 12.73 -0.29 28.85
C ALA A 265 12.89 -1.75 29.27
N LEU A 266 13.03 -2.68 28.31
CA LEU A 266 13.14 -4.11 28.57
C LEU A 266 14.58 -4.62 28.59
N GLY A 267 15.57 -3.82 28.16
CA GLY A 267 16.97 -4.17 28.15
C GLY A 267 17.37 -5.22 27.11
N TYR A 268 16.56 -5.41 26.05
CA TYR A 268 16.90 -6.36 25.00
C TYR A 268 18.10 -5.87 24.20
N THR A 269 18.93 -6.82 23.81
CA THR A 269 20.07 -6.55 22.92
C THR A 269 19.59 -6.12 21.54
N LEU A 270 20.45 -5.45 20.79
CA LEU A 270 20.17 -5.08 19.41
C LEU A 270 19.76 -6.30 18.56
N LYS A 271 20.43 -7.46 18.76
CA LYS A 271 20.13 -8.70 18.03
C LYS A 271 18.73 -9.22 18.34
N GLU A 272 18.35 -9.27 19.60
CA GLU A 272 17.01 -9.70 20.03
C GLU A 272 15.92 -8.73 19.51
N THR A 273 16.17 -7.43 19.60
CA THR A 273 15.25 -6.41 19.06
C THR A 273 15.03 -6.58 17.55
N ARG A 274 16.12 -6.82 16.79
CA ARG A 274 16.04 -7.05 15.34
C ARG A 274 15.31 -8.35 15.01
N HIS A 275 15.51 -9.40 15.79
CA HIS A 275 14.79 -10.66 15.65
C HIS A 275 13.28 -10.46 15.84
N LEU A 276 12.86 -9.87 16.94
CA LEU A 276 11.45 -9.61 17.25
C LEU A 276 10.80 -8.68 16.21
N TYR A 277 11.48 -7.57 15.87
CA TYR A 277 10.97 -6.61 14.90
C TYR A 277 10.94 -7.16 13.47
N GLY A 278 11.89 -8.01 13.10
CA GLY A 278 11.93 -8.70 11.81
C GLY A 278 10.77 -9.68 11.64
N THR A 279 10.45 -10.45 12.68
CA THR A 279 9.27 -11.32 12.71
C THR A 279 7.98 -10.51 12.58
N TYR A 280 7.83 -9.43 13.35
CA TYR A 280 6.70 -8.49 13.20
C TYR A 280 6.59 -7.90 11.79
N SER A 281 7.71 -7.46 11.21
CA SER A 281 7.75 -6.91 9.85
C SER A 281 7.32 -7.91 8.78
N SER A 282 7.62 -9.20 8.98
CA SER A 282 7.17 -10.28 8.09
C SER A 282 5.66 -10.47 8.17
N GLY A 283 5.07 -10.41 9.36
CA GLY A 283 3.63 -10.36 9.56
C GLY A 283 2.98 -9.16 8.88
N MET A 284 3.60 -7.98 8.95
CA MET A 284 3.14 -6.76 8.27
C MET A 284 3.12 -6.88 6.74
N ASN A 285 4.01 -7.68 6.15
CA ASN A 285 3.96 -7.94 4.70
C ASN A 285 2.68 -8.68 4.31
N LEU A 286 2.27 -9.68 5.09
CA LEU A 286 1.02 -10.44 4.87
C LEU A 286 -0.23 -9.61 5.19
N TYR A 287 -0.19 -8.85 6.29
CA TYR A 287 -1.23 -7.89 6.67
C TYR A 287 -1.57 -6.87 5.56
N ASN A 288 -0.59 -6.47 4.76
CA ASN A 288 -0.78 -5.52 3.68
C ASN A 288 -1.43 -6.12 2.41
N LEU A 289 -1.61 -7.45 2.31
CA LEU A 289 -2.23 -8.08 1.14
C LEU A 289 -3.71 -7.69 0.97
N PRO A 290 -4.59 -7.79 1.99
CA PRO A 290 -5.98 -7.37 1.88
C PRO A 290 -6.14 -5.91 1.46
N SER A 291 -5.41 -4.98 2.09
CA SER A 291 -5.45 -3.55 1.77
C SER A 291 -4.99 -3.24 0.34
N SER A 292 -4.01 -4.00 -0.16
CA SER A 292 -3.52 -3.87 -1.53
C SER A 292 -4.60 -4.23 -2.57
N MET A 293 -5.40 -5.26 -2.30
CA MET A 293 -6.53 -5.63 -3.16
C MET A 293 -7.65 -4.59 -3.11
N MET A 294 -7.92 -4.02 -1.92
CA MET A 294 -8.93 -2.98 -1.75
C MET A 294 -8.60 -1.67 -2.47
N THR A 295 -7.32 -1.37 -2.69
CA THR A 295 -6.90 -0.16 -3.42
C THR A 295 -7.51 -0.10 -4.83
N ALA A 296 -7.66 -1.22 -5.51
CA ALA A 296 -8.28 -1.27 -6.84
C ALA A 296 -9.77 -0.86 -6.81
N LEU A 297 -10.49 -1.26 -5.77
CA LEU A 297 -11.88 -0.89 -5.57
C LEU A 297 -12.01 0.63 -5.29
N THR A 298 -11.16 1.18 -4.42
CA THR A 298 -11.19 2.60 -4.05
C THR A 298 -10.97 3.54 -5.24
N ILE A 299 -10.10 3.16 -6.18
CA ILE A 299 -9.84 3.93 -7.42
C ILE A 299 -11.12 4.09 -8.26
N SER A 300 -12.00 3.09 -8.29
CA SER A 300 -13.25 3.14 -9.07
C SER A 300 -14.38 3.88 -8.35
N VAL A 301 -14.40 3.86 -7.02
CA VAL A 301 -15.47 4.47 -6.21
C VAL A 301 -15.43 6.00 -6.27
N ILE A 302 -14.24 6.60 -6.18
CA ILE A 302 -14.09 8.06 -6.16
C ILE A 302 -14.77 8.74 -7.38
N PRO A 303 -14.42 8.40 -8.63
CA PRO A 303 -15.04 9.05 -9.78
C PRO A 303 -16.53 8.73 -9.93
N THR A 304 -16.96 7.51 -9.58
CA THR A 304 -18.35 7.08 -9.70
C THR A 304 -19.24 7.86 -8.73
N VAL A 305 -18.86 7.97 -7.47
CA VAL A 305 -19.62 8.73 -6.46
C VAL A 305 -19.59 10.22 -6.77
N SER A 306 -18.43 10.78 -7.14
CA SER A 306 -18.32 12.21 -7.50
C SER A 306 -19.17 12.58 -8.71
N ALA A 307 -19.24 11.72 -9.74
CA ALA A 307 -20.07 11.95 -10.91
C ALA A 307 -21.58 11.90 -10.57
N SER A 308 -21.98 11.00 -9.69
CA SER A 308 -23.37 10.87 -9.23
C SER A 308 -23.78 12.09 -8.39
N LEU A 309 -22.91 12.55 -7.48
CA LEU A 309 -23.11 13.77 -6.70
C LEU A 309 -23.25 15.01 -7.59
N ALA A 310 -22.42 15.13 -8.64
CA ALA A 310 -22.50 16.25 -9.59
C ALA A 310 -23.83 16.30 -10.37
N ARG A 311 -24.50 15.14 -10.52
CA ARG A 311 -25.83 15.02 -11.17
C ARG A 311 -26.98 15.21 -10.19
N ASN A 312 -26.71 15.42 -8.90
CA ASN A 312 -27.70 15.43 -7.80
C ASN A 312 -28.55 14.15 -7.74
N ASP A 313 -28.02 13.02 -8.24
CA ASP A 313 -28.69 11.71 -8.20
C ASP A 313 -28.41 11.02 -6.85
N ARG A 314 -29.22 11.38 -5.84
CA ARG A 314 -29.08 10.88 -4.46
C ARG A 314 -29.28 9.39 -4.36
N VAL A 315 -30.27 8.85 -5.10
CA VAL A 315 -30.61 7.43 -5.06
C VAL A 315 -29.45 6.58 -5.61
N HIS A 316 -28.90 7.00 -6.77
CA HIS A 316 -27.74 6.31 -7.33
C HIS A 316 -26.50 6.43 -6.46
N THR A 317 -26.25 7.62 -5.88
CA THR A 317 -25.13 7.84 -4.94
C THR A 317 -25.20 6.92 -3.74
N SER A 318 -26.37 6.85 -3.08
CA SER A 318 -26.60 5.98 -1.92
C SER A 318 -26.42 4.50 -2.28
N ARG A 319 -26.92 4.08 -3.44
CA ARG A 319 -26.78 2.71 -3.96
C ARG A 319 -25.31 2.35 -4.18
N VAL A 320 -24.55 3.19 -4.86
CA VAL A 320 -23.10 2.97 -5.13
C VAL A 320 -22.31 2.89 -3.82
N ILE A 321 -22.58 3.77 -2.86
CA ILE A 321 -21.89 3.76 -1.56
C ILE A 321 -22.22 2.49 -0.76
N ASN A 322 -23.50 2.13 -0.63
CA ASN A 322 -23.91 0.93 0.08
C ASN A 322 -23.34 -0.35 -0.56
N SER A 323 -23.33 -0.41 -1.88
CA SER A 323 -22.71 -1.52 -2.63
C SER A 323 -21.20 -1.57 -2.41
N SER A 324 -20.51 -0.43 -2.46
CA SER A 324 -19.07 -0.35 -2.21
C SER A 324 -18.69 -0.80 -0.79
N LEU A 325 -19.47 -0.40 0.22
CA LEU A 325 -19.29 -0.85 1.60
C LEU A 325 -19.53 -2.36 1.74
N ARG A 326 -20.56 -2.90 1.08
CA ARG A 326 -20.88 -4.34 1.08
C ARG A 326 -19.78 -5.16 0.41
N VAL A 327 -19.33 -4.75 -0.77
CA VAL A 327 -18.22 -5.40 -1.49
C VAL A 327 -16.95 -5.36 -0.64
N THR A 328 -16.70 -4.24 0.06
CA THR A 328 -15.59 -4.15 1.01
C THR A 328 -15.70 -5.18 2.13
N GLY A 329 -16.87 -5.32 2.77
CA GLY A 329 -17.09 -6.34 3.79
C GLY A 329 -16.94 -7.77 3.25
N LEU A 330 -17.47 -8.02 2.04
CA LEU A 330 -17.35 -9.32 1.36
C LEU A 330 -15.90 -9.72 1.06
N MET A 331 -15.01 -8.78 0.88
CA MET A 331 -13.58 -9.06 0.63
C MET A 331 -12.75 -8.97 1.91
N ALA A 332 -12.90 -7.92 2.70
CA ALA A 332 -12.04 -7.64 3.85
C ALA A 332 -12.24 -8.64 4.99
N PHE A 333 -13.48 -9.01 5.32
CA PHE A 333 -13.74 -9.90 6.46
C PHE A 333 -13.20 -11.31 6.25
N PRO A 334 -13.44 -12.00 5.11
CA PRO A 334 -12.86 -13.34 4.92
C PRO A 334 -11.33 -13.31 4.83
N MET A 335 -10.73 -12.28 4.22
CA MET A 335 -9.27 -12.16 4.16
C MET A 335 -8.67 -11.93 5.54
N GLY A 336 -9.22 -11.02 6.34
CA GLY A 336 -8.70 -10.73 7.67
C GLY A 336 -8.92 -11.86 8.67
N LEU A 337 -10.11 -12.46 8.70
CA LEU A 337 -10.42 -13.60 9.55
C LEU A 337 -9.73 -14.89 9.08
N GLY A 338 -9.47 -15.03 7.77
CA GLY A 338 -8.65 -16.11 7.23
C GLY A 338 -7.20 -16.00 7.70
N LEU A 339 -6.61 -14.79 7.66
CA LEU A 339 -5.28 -14.52 8.23
C LEU A 339 -5.24 -14.80 9.73
N TRP A 340 -6.29 -14.42 10.48
CA TRP A 340 -6.39 -14.73 11.90
C TRP A 340 -6.45 -16.25 12.17
N ALA A 341 -7.30 -16.97 11.44
CA ALA A 341 -7.56 -18.39 11.67
C ALA A 341 -6.35 -19.28 11.32
N LEU A 342 -5.62 -18.92 10.27
CA LEU A 342 -4.49 -19.67 9.72
C LEU A 342 -3.16 -18.93 9.93
N ALA A 343 -3.06 -18.02 10.92
CA ALA A 343 -1.91 -17.16 11.10
C ALA A 343 -0.58 -17.93 11.25
N GLU A 344 -0.51 -18.86 12.18
CA GLU A 344 0.68 -19.68 12.40
C GLU A 344 0.99 -20.59 11.20
N PRO A 345 0.04 -21.36 10.62
CA PRO A 345 0.26 -22.12 9.40
C PRO A 345 0.80 -21.29 8.23
N ILE A 346 0.27 -20.08 8.06
CA ILE A 346 0.70 -19.16 6.98
C ILE A 346 2.13 -18.64 7.26
N MET A 347 2.43 -18.26 8.51
CA MET A 347 3.79 -17.85 8.87
C MET A 347 4.79 -18.97 8.64
N LYS A 348 4.50 -20.18 9.09
CA LYS A 348 5.35 -21.35 8.88
C LYS A 348 5.54 -21.70 7.40
N LEU A 349 4.50 -21.48 6.57
CA LEU A 349 4.57 -21.70 5.14
C LEU A 349 5.39 -20.63 4.42
N CYS A 350 5.12 -19.36 4.70
CA CYS A 350 5.74 -18.23 4.00
C CYS A 350 7.16 -17.94 4.51
N TYR A 351 7.41 -18.19 5.80
CA TYR A 351 8.66 -17.85 6.49
C TYR A 351 9.16 -19.05 7.34
N PRO A 352 9.58 -20.15 6.69
CA PRO A 352 9.93 -21.40 7.40
C PRO A 352 11.15 -21.29 8.32
N ARG A 353 11.96 -20.22 8.20
CA ARG A 353 13.14 -19.96 9.05
C ARG A 353 12.84 -19.07 10.26
N TYR A 354 11.62 -18.55 10.36
CA TYR A 354 11.19 -17.63 11.41
C TYR A 354 10.51 -18.40 12.55
N ASP A 355 10.49 -17.78 13.73
CA ASP A 355 9.66 -18.26 14.81
C ASP A 355 8.17 -18.19 14.41
N SER A 356 7.63 -19.36 14.06
CA SER A 356 6.25 -19.46 13.55
C SER A 356 5.20 -19.24 14.64
N GLU A 357 5.50 -19.54 15.92
CA GLU A 357 4.60 -19.32 17.04
C GLU A 357 4.47 -17.82 17.33
N LEU A 358 5.60 -17.15 17.52
CA LEU A 358 5.63 -15.71 17.68
C LEU A 358 5.00 -15.01 16.44
N GLY A 359 5.46 -15.33 15.24
CA GLY A 359 4.95 -14.73 14.01
C GLY A 359 3.46 -14.98 13.80
N GLY A 360 2.97 -16.17 14.17
CA GLY A 360 1.56 -16.53 14.12
C GLY A 360 0.71 -15.71 15.08
N SER A 361 1.18 -15.53 16.32
CA SER A 361 0.47 -14.70 17.32
C SER A 361 0.36 -13.23 16.88
N LEU A 362 1.45 -12.68 16.33
CA LEU A 362 1.48 -11.31 15.79
C LEU A 362 0.57 -11.16 14.55
N LEU A 363 0.64 -12.10 13.60
CA LEU A 363 -0.16 -12.09 12.38
C LEU A 363 -1.65 -12.27 12.68
N ALA A 364 -2.02 -13.03 13.71
CA ALA A 364 -3.43 -13.20 14.09
C ALA A 364 -4.08 -11.85 14.43
N VAL A 365 -3.41 -11.01 15.22
CA VAL A 365 -3.91 -9.66 15.55
C VAL A 365 -3.90 -8.75 14.32
N LEU A 366 -2.82 -8.80 13.53
CA LEU A 366 -2.69 -8.04 12.29
C LEU A 366 -3.77 -8.44 11.26
N GLY A 367 -4.15 -9.71 11.20
CA GLY A 367 -5.24 -10.19 10.35
C GLY A 367 -6.56 -9.49 10.66
N ILE A 368 -6.92 -9.36 11.93
CA ILE A 368 -8.10 -8.61 12.35
C ILE A 368 -7.93 -7.11 12.03
N ALA A 369 -6.75 -6.53 12.28
CA ALA A 369 -6.48 -5.14 11.95
C ALA A 369 -6.63 -4.84 10.45
N SER A 370 -6.28 -5.80 9.57
CA SER A 370 -6.40 -5.62 8.11
C SER A 370 -7.84 -5.38 7.64
N MET A 371 -8.83 -5.92 8.34
CA MET A 371 -10.26 -5.67 8.05
C MET A 371 -10.58 -4.19 8.22
N PHE A 372 -10.13 -3.60 9.32
CA PHE A 372 -10.38 -2.19 9.63
C PHE A 372 -9.61 -1.24 8.71
N VAL A 373 -8.41 -1.63 8.26
CA VAL A 373 -7.70 -0.88 7.21
C VAL A 373 -8.49 -0.86 5.90
N CYS A 374 -9.07 -1.98 5.50
CA CYS A 374 -9.91 -2.02 4.30
C CYS A 374 -11.16 -1.12 4.45
N LEU A 375 -11.81 -1.13 5.63
CA LEU A 375 -12.92 -0.22 5.93
C LEU A 375 -12.49 1.25 5.94
N MET A 376 -11.31 1.55 6.48
CA MET A 376 -10.73 2.90 6.41
C MET A 376 -10.51 3.35 4.96
N LEU A 377 -9.94 2.50 4.11
CA LEU A 377 -9.65 2.85 2.72
C LEU A 377 -10.92 3.22 1.94
N ILE A 378 -11.99 2.44 2.07
CA ILE A 378 -13.25 2.72 1.38
C ILE A 378 -13.95 3.96 1.94
N SER A 379 -13.98 4.13 3.27
CA SER A 379 -14.59 5.31 3.90
C SER A 379 -13.82 6.59 3.58
N ASN A 380 -12.47 6.54 3.49
CA ASN A 380 -11.65 7.64 2.99
C ASN A 380 -12.06 8.03 1.56
N SER A 381 -12.25 7.06 0.67
CA SER A 381 -12.63 7.31 -0.73
C SER A 381 -14.02 7.95 -0.83
N ILE A 382 -14.97 7.51 0.00
CA ILE A 382 -16.31 8.11 0.07
C ILE A 382 -16.23 9.56 0.55
N LEU A 383 -15.53 9.83 1.65
CA LEU A 383 -15.36 11.19 2.21
C LEU A 383 -14.65 12.13 1.22
N GLN A 384 -13.62 11.63 0.52
CA GLN A 384 -12.94 12.38 -0.53
C GLN A 384 -13.88 12.72 -1.70
N SER A 385 -14.77 11.81 -2.09
CA SER A 385 -15.77 12.05 -3.14
C SER A 385 -16.76 13.17 -2.77
N TYR A 386 -17.07 13.33 -1.48
CA TYR A 386 -17.86 14.45 -0.95
C TYR A 386 -17.04 15.74 -0.74
N GLY A 387 -15.77 15.77 -1.15
CA GLY A 387 -14.87 16.92 -0.94
C GLY A 387 -14.35 17.08 0.50
N ARG A 388 -14.68 16.16 1.42
CA ARG A 388 -14.25 16.21 2.83
C ARG A 388 -12.87 15.57 3.04
N VAL A 389 -11.89 15.98 2.24
CA VAL A 389 -10.52 15.40 2.24
C VAL A 389 -9.75 15.59 3.56
N HIS A 390 -10.13 16.57 4.37
CA HIS A 390 -9.49 16.84 5.67
C HIS A 390 -9.91 15.86 6.77
N VAL A 391 -11.11 15.25 6.66
CA VAL A 391 -11.61 14.31 7.67
C VAL A 391 -10.73 13.07 7.82
N PRO A 392 -10.34 12.34 6.75
CA PRO A 392 -9.40 11.23 6.84
C PRO A 392 -8.05 11.59 7.48
N VAL A 393 -7.56 12.81 7.25
CA VAL A 393 -6.31 13.31 7.86
C VAL A 393 -6.47 13.43 9.37
N PHE A 394 -7.56 14.08 9.80
CA PHE A 394 -7.85 14.29 11.22
C PHE A 394 -8.08 12.96 11.97
N THR A 395 -8.87 12.06 11.40
CA THR A 395 -9.13 10.75 12.02
C THR A 395 -7.85 9.91 12.10
N MET A 396 -6.97 9.98 11.07
CA MET A 396 -5.69 9.30 11.09
C MET A 396 -4.73 9.89 12.13
N LEU A 397 -4.74 11.20 12.36
CA LEU A 397 -3.98 11.82 13.45
C LEU A 397 -4.44 11.30 14.81
N ILE A 398 -5.75 11.24 15.06
CA ILE A 398 -6.29 10.69 16.32
C ILE A 398 -5.84 9.24 16.51
N GLY A 399 -6.07 8.39 15.50
CA GLY A 399 -5.67 6.99 15.55
C GLY A 399 -4.16 6.80 15.74
N GLY A 400 -3.36 7.64 15.06
CA GLY A 400 -1.90 7.62 15.17
C GLY A 400 -1.40 8.01 16.57
N VAL A 401 -1.97 9.07 17.16
CA VAL A 401 -1.63 9.47 18.54
C VAL A 401 -1.99 8.37 19.53
N VAL A 402 -3.19 7.78 19.40
CA VAL A 402 -3.59 6.66 20.26
C VAL A 402 -2.65 5.47 20.10
N LYS A 403 -2.25 5.12 18.87
CA LYS A 403 -1.28 4.05 18.61
C LYS A 403 0.08 4.33 19.28
N ILE A 404 0.57 5.56 19.18
CA ILE A 404 1.83 5.97 19.80
C ILE A 404 1.77 5.81 21.32
N ILE A 405 0.71 6.31 21.96
CA ILE A 405 0.52 6.21 23.43
C ILE A 405 0.41 4.73 23.83
N PHE A 406 -0.34 3.94 23.07
CA PHE A 406 -0.56 2.53 23.33
C PHE A 406 0.75 1.74 23.24
N ASN A 407 1.50 1.90 22.14
CA ASN A 407 2.75 1.19 21.93
C ASN A 407 3.84 1.64 22.90
N TYR A 408 3.92 2.94 23.24
CA TYR A 408 4.87 3.45 24.22
C TYR A 408 4.72 2.76 25.59
N ASN A 409 3.47 2.65 26.08
CA ASN A 409 3.22 2.08 27.41
C ASN A 409 3.27 0.54 27.42
N LEU A 410 2.70 -0.12 26.41
CA LEU A 410 2.55 -1.58 26.45
C LEU A 410 3.78 -2.33 25.94
N THR A 411 4.57 -1.76 25.03
CA THR A 411 5.82 -2.40 24.62
C THR A 411 6.85 -2.48 25.77
N ALA A 412 6.78 -1.55 26.72
CA ALA A 412 7.63 -1.54 27.91
C ALA A 412 7.25 -2.61 28.97
N VAL A 413 6.11 -3.29 28.80
CA VAL A 413 5.65 -4.34 29.72
C VAL A 413 6.25 -5.69 29.30
N PRO A 414 7.03 -6.39 30.16
CA PRO A 414 7.74 -7.63 29.78
C PRO A 414 6.83 -8.74 29.26
N SER A 415 5.61 -8.88 29.79
CA SER A 415 4.65 -9.91 29.38
C SER A 415 3.96 -9.62 28.04
N ILE A 416 4.01 -8.36 27.56
CA ILE A 416 3.38 -7.94 26.29
C ILE A 416 4.42 -7.75 25.21
N ASN A 417 5.52 -7.05 25.51
CA ASN A 417 6.67 -6.75 24.64
C ASN A 417 6.25 -6.43 23.18
N ILE A 418 6.79 -7.14 22.19
CA ILE A 418 6.52 -6.92 20.75
C ILE A 418 5.04 -7.09 20.36
N HIS A 419 4.23 -7.82 21.16
CA HIS A 419 2.80 -7.98 20.88
C HIS A 419 2.01 -6.66 20.98
N ALA A 420 2.53 -5.66 21.67
CA ALA A 420 1.93 -4.34 21.71
C ALA A 420 1.79 -3.71 20.31
N ALA A 421 2.75 -3.92 19.42
CA ALA A 421 2.79 -3.31 18.09
C ALA A 421 1.60 -3.69 17.18
N PRO A 422 1.22 -4.99 17.01
CA PRO A 422 0.01 -5.36 16.29
C PRO A 422 -1.26 -4.93 17.01
N PHE A 423 -1.33 -4.95 18.34
CA PHE A 423 -2.48 -4.44 19.09
C PHE A 423 -2.67 -2.94 18.92
N GLY A 424 -1.60 -2.14 19.00
CA GLY A 424 -1.64 -0.71 18.72
C GLY A 424 -2.09 -0.41 17.29
N THR A 425 -1.68 -1.23 16.32
CA THR A 425 -2.15 -1.14 14.93
C THR A 425 -3.65 -1.43 14.84
N LEU A 426 -4.14 -2.47 15.50
CA LEU A 426 -5.56 -2.82 15.56
C LEU A 426 -6.39 -1.67 16.16
N VAL A 427 -6.02 -1.18 17.34
CA VAL A 427 -6.72 -0.08 18.01
C VAL A 427 -6.75 1.19 17.16
N CYS A 428 -5.62 1.54 16.55
CA CYS A 428 -5.54 2.67 15.62
C CYS A 428 -6.59 2.56 14.51
N PHE A 429 -6.59 1.45 13.77
CA PHE A 429 -7.48 1.31 12.61
C PHE A 429 -8.95 1.06 12.98
N VAL A 430 -9.23 0.49 14.15
CA VAL A 430 -10.59 0.45 14.72
C VAL A 430 -11.12 1.86 14.94
N ILE A 431 -10.33 2.73 15.59
CA ILE A 431 -10.71 4.12 15.84
C ILE A 431 -10.89 4.89 14.53
N VAL A 432 -9.90 4.82 13.63
CA VAL A 432 -9.93 5.56 12.36
C VAL A 432 -11.12 5.13 11.50
N SER A 433 -11.33 3.82 11.33
CA SER A 433 -12.44 3.33 10.51
C SER A 433 -13.80 3.66 11.12
N SER A 434 -13.94 3.56 12.46
CA SER A 434 -15.18 3.91 13.16
C SER A 434 -15.51 5.40 13.03
N LEU A 435 -14.52 6.27 13.23
CA LEU A 435 -14.70 7.72 13.05
C LEU A 435 -15.04 8.06 11.59
N ASN A 436 -14.34 7.45 10.62
CA ASN A 436 -14.63 7.67 9.21
C ASN A 436 -16.05 7.24 8.85
N LEU A 437 -16.49 6.05 9.28
CA LEU A 437 -17.86 5.57 9.06
C LEU A 437 -18.90 6.47 9.74
N PHE A 438 -18.60 6.99 10.95
CA PHE A 438 -19.41 7.99 11.61
C PHE A 438 -19.55 9.26 10.76
N PHE A 439 -18.46 9.79 10.23
CA PHE A 439 -18.50 10.95 9.34
C PHE A 439 -19.21 10.67 8.01
N VAL A 440 -19.05 9.48 7.43
CA VAL A 440 -19.81 9.03 6.25
C VAL A 440 -21.30 9.06 6.55
N TYR A 441 -21.73 8.49 7.70
CA TYR A 441 -23.13 8.49 8.13
C TYR A 441 -23.73 9.89 8.25
N HIS A 442 -22.97 10.86 8.76
CA HIS A 442 -23.43 12.25 8.91
C HIS A 442 -23.31 13.08 7.62
N THR A 443 -22.54 12.59 6.64
CA THR A 443 -22.38 13.29 5.36
C THR A 443 -23.45 12.87 4.36
N MET A 444 -23.89 11.61 4.43
CA MET A 444 -24.92 11.09 3.52
C MET A 444 -26.32 11.53 3.96
N GLU A 445 -27.14 11.93 3.02
CA GLU A 445 -28.56 12.22 3.27
C GLU A 445 -29.32 10.91 3.53
N ASP A 446 -29.17 9.91 2.66
CA ASP A 446 -29.66 8.55 2.88
C ASP A 446 -28.65 7.76 3.73
N LYS A 447 -28.94 7.67 5.01
CA LYS A 447 -28.05 7.07 6.00
C LYS A 447 -27.85 5.58 5.77
N PRO A 448 -26.59 5.09 5.62
CA PRO A 448 -26.32 3.68 5.41
C PRO A 448 -26.63 2.88 6.67
N ASN A 449 -27.29 1.74 6.50
CA ASN A 449 -27.50 0.80 7.59
C ASN A 449 -26.31 -0.18 7.67
N TYR A 450 -25.30 0.19 8.44
CA TYR A 450 -24.08 -0.61 8.57
C TYR A 450 -24.32 -2.03 9.06
N PHE A 451 -25.32 -2.24 9.93
CA PHE A 451 -25.64 -3.59 10.39
C PHE A 451 -26.12 -4.47 9.24
N LYS A 452 -27.04 -3.97 8.39
CA LYS A 452 -27.51 -4.71 7.21
C LYS A 452 -26.40 -4.97 6.19
N VAL A 453 -25.44 -4.03 6.07
CA VAL A 453 -24.33 -4.12 5.12
C VAL A 453 -23.28 -5.12 5.58
N PHE A 454 -22.92 -5.12 6.88
CA PHE A 454 -21.76 -5.89 7.38
C PHE A 454 -22.12 -7.18 8.12
N ALA A 455 -23.32 -7.30 8.72
CA ALA A 455 -23.64 -8.46 9.57
C ALA A 455 -23.57 -9.79 8.81
N LYS A 456 -24.21 -9.88 7.64
CA LYS A 456 -24.21 -11.12 6.86
C LYS A 456 -22.80 -11.50 6.35
N PRO A 457 -22.00 -10.60 5.72
CA PRO A 457 -20.61 -10.90 5.35
C PRO A 457 -19.74 -11.30 6.55
N LEU A 458 -19.93 -10.67 7.71
CA LEU A 458 -19.17 -10.98 8.92
C LEU A 458 -19.50 -12.41 9.43
N VAL A 459 -20.78 -12.76 9.52
CA VAL A 459 -21.20 -14.10 9.95
C VAL A 459 -20.65 -15.17 9.00
N ALA A 460 -20.80 -14.98 7.68
CA ALA A 460 -20.25 -15.90 6.70
C ALA A 460 -18.72 -16.07 6.84
N SER A 461 -18.02 -14.98 7.09
CA SER A 461 -16.56 -14.99 7.28
C SER A 461 -16.12 -15.64 8.59
N LEU A 462 -16.91 -15.49 9.68
CA LEU A 462 -16.64 -16.18 10.96
C LEU A 462 -16.79 -17.69 10.82
N VAL A 463 -17.88 -18.16 10.18
CA VAL A 463 -18.08 -19.59 9.90
C VAL A 463 -16.95 -20.13 9.01
N MET A 464 -16.59 -19.41 7.97
CA MET A 464 -15.43 -19.74 7.13
C MET A 464 -14.13 -19.87 7.93
N ALA A 465 -13.85 -18.92 8.82
CA ALA A 465 -12.63 -18.92 9.61
C ALA A 465 -12.55 -20.10 10.59
N VAL A 466 -13.66 -20.44 11.23
CA VAL A 466 -13.76 -21.64 12.07
C VAL A 466 -13.55 -22.90 11.23
N CYS A 467 -14.20 -23.00 10.06
CA CYS A 467 -14.01 -24.10 9.13
C CYS A 467 -12.55 -24.23 8.68
N ALA A 468 -11.89 -23.11 8.32
CA ALA A 468 -10.48 -23.07 7.95
C ALA A 468 -9.57 -23.61 9.05
N LYS A 469 -9.80 -23.19 10.30
CA LYS A 469 -9.00 -23.63 11.46
C LYS A 469 -9.20 -25.10 11.77
N VAL A 470 -10.43 -25.57 11.73
CA VAL A 470 -10.77 -27.00 12.01
C VAL A 470 -10.22 -27.89 10.90
N SER A 471 -10.46 -27.54 9.63
CA SER A 471 -9.99 -28.31 8.48
C SER A 471 -8.46 -28.37 8.42
N TYR A 472 -7.75 -27.26 8.71
CA TYR A 472 -6.29 -27.29 8.79
C TYR A 472 -5.81 -28.27 9.87
N ARG A 473 -6.39 -28.23 11.07
CA ARG A 473 -6.04 -29.18 12.15
C ARG A 473 -6.28 -30.63 11.76
N PHE A 474 -7.39 -30.88 11.08
CA PHE A 474 -7.73 -32.21 10.59
C PHE A 474 -6.72 -32.68 9.53
N PHE A 475 -6.41 -31.87 8.52
CA PHE A 475 -5.43 -32.23 7.49
C PHE A 475 -4.03 -32.39 8.04
N ALA A 476 -3.60 -31.52 8.97
CA ALA A 476 -2.29 -31.62 9.61
C ALA A 476 -2.12 -32.90 10.46
N ALA A 477 -3.21 -33.44 10.99
CA ALA A 477 -3.19 -34.70 11.74
C ALA A 477 -3.19 -35.96 10.86
N HIS A 478 -3.75 -35.88 9.63
CA HIS A 478 -3.99 -37.07 8.78
C HIS A 478 -3.15 -37.09 7.51
N ILE A 479 -2.63 -35.98 7.05
CA ILE A 479 -1.88 -35.88 5.80
C ILE A 479 -0.41 -35.58 6.13
N ALA A 480 0.44 -36.58 5.97
CA ALA A 480 1.90 -36.45 6.01
C ALA A 480 2.47 -36.94 4.68
N LEU A 481 3.07 -36.03 3.93
CA LEU A 481 3.75 -36.30 2.66
C LEU A 481 5.28 -36.27 2.89
N GLY A 482 6.05 -36.91 2.03
CA GLY A 482 7.48 -37.18 2.24
C GLY A 482 8.42 -35.97 2.44
N GLY A 483 7.90 -34.76 2.70
CA GLY A 483 8.65 -33.55 3.04
C GLY A 483 7.84 -32.58 3.88
N ALA A 484 8.46 -31.98 4.92
CA ALA A 484 7.78 -31.07 5.85
C ALA A 484 7.14 -29.87 5.12
N THR A 485 7.87 -29.25 4.17
CA THR A 485 7.37 -28.11 3.38
C THR A 485 6.23 -28.50 2.47
N THR A 486 6.34 -29.65 1.76
CA THR A 486 5.28 -30.14 0.87
C THR A 486 4.02 -30.45 1.64
N THR A 487 4.13 -31.10 2.79
CA THR A 487 3.02 -31.38 3.72
C THR A 487 2.34 -30.07 4.14
N GLN A 488 3.12 -29.05 4.52
CA GLN A 488 2.58 -27.75 4.94
C GLN A 488 1.84 -27.04 3.81
N ILE A 489 2.40 -27.04 2.59
CA ILE A 489 1.76 -26.45 1.39
C ILE A 489 0.40 -27.10 1.13
N VAL A 490 0.36 -28.43 1.16
CA VAL A 490 -0.88 -29.20 0.88
C VAL A 490 -1.92 -28.94 1.97
N ASN A 491 -1.54 -29.03 3.24
CA ASN A 491 -2.48 -28.85 4.35
C ASN A 491 -3.08 -27.44 4.40
N VAL A 492 -2.24 -26.41 4.24
CA VAL A 492 -2.71 -25.01 4.17
C VAL A 492 -3.54 -24.79 2.89
N GLY A 493 -3.08 -25.30 1.75
CA GLY A 493 -3.79 -25.18 0.48
C GLY A 493 -5.19 -25.80 0.52
N LEU A 494 -5.32 -27.03 1.02
CA LEU A 494 -6.61 -27.69 1.18
C LEU A 494 -7.53 -26.95 2.16
N ALA A 495 -6.99 -26.47 3.29
CA ALA A 495 -7.77 -25.69 4.26
C ALA A 495 -8.29 -24.39 3.64
N VAL A 496 -7.45 -23.67 2.87
CA VAL A 496 -7.85 -22.44 2.18
C VAL A 496 -8.91 -22.74 1.11
N VAL A 497 -8.72 -23.76 0.29
CA VAL A 497 -9.69 -24.14 -0.76
C VAL A 497 -11.05 -24.48 -0.14
N LEU A 498 -11.06 -25.28 0.92
CA LEU A 498 -12.30 -25.63 1.62
C LEU A 498 -12.96 -24.38 2.25
N ALA A 499 -12.17 -23.52 2.86
CA ALA A 499 -12.65 -22.26 3.43
C ALA A 499 -13.30 -21.36 2.36
N VAL A 500 -12.69 -21.23 1.18
CA VAL A 500 -13.25 -20.48 0.05
C VAL A 500 -14.56 -21.09 -0.42
N ILE A 501 -14.63 -22.41 -0.57
CA ILE A 501 -15.86 -23.11 -0.97
C ILE A 501 -16.98 -22.84 0.04
N VAL A 502 -16.71 -22.99 1.33
CA VAL A 502 -17.69 -22.73 2.41
C VAL A 502 -18.13 -21.27 2.40
N TYR A 503 -17.18 -20.35 2.23
CA TYR A 503 -17.49 -18.92 2.17
C TYR A 503 -18.41 -18.58 0.99
N VAL A 504 -18.07 -19.03 -0.21
CA VAL A 504 -18.87 -18.81 -1.42
C VAL A 504 -20.26 -19.42 -1.26
N ALA A 505 -20.36 -20.65 -0.73
CA ALA A 505 -21.64 -21.30 -0.48
C ALA A 505 -22.51 -20.48 0.50
N LEU A 506 -21.93 -19.95 1.58
CA LEU A 506 -22.63 -19.10 2.54
C LEU A 506 -23.05 -17.75 1.95
N VAL A 507 -22.20 -17.13 1.14
CA VAL A 507 -22.51 -15.87 0.44
C VAL A 507 -23.72 -16.05 -0.48
N LEU A 508 -23.80 -17.16 -1.20
CA LEU A 508 -24.92 -17.50 -2.09
C LEU A 508 -26.17 -17.88 -1.28
N ALA A 509 -26.05 -18.74 -0.27
CA ALA A 509 -27.16 -19.18 0.58
C ALA A 509 -27.84 -18.02 1.33
N LEU A 510 -27.05 -17.09 1.87
CA LEU A 510 -27.52 -15.90 2.59
C LEU A 510 -27.97 -14.77 1.65
N ARG A 511 -27.82 -14.95 0.33
CA ARG A 511 -28.12 -13.95 -0.70
C ARG A 511 -27.51 -12.59 -0.36
N ILE A 512 -26.20 -12.57 -0.10
CA ILE A 512 -25.49 -11.35 0.34
C ILE A 512 -25.22 -10.44 -0.86
N VAL A 513 -24.85 -11.03 -2.00
CA VAL A 513 -24.51 -10.31 -3.23
C VAL A 513 -25.79 -9.90 -3.97
N THR A 514 -25.84 -8.62 -4.35
CA THR A 514 -26.90 -8.05 -5.18
C THR A 514 -26.39 -7.78 -6.60
N HIS A 515 -27.29 -7.58 -7.55
CA HIS A 515 -26.92 -7.24 -8.92
C HIS A 515 -26.07 -5.97 -8.99
N ASP A 516 -26.39 -4.97 -8.15
CA ASP A 516 -25.64 -3.71 -8.05
C ASP A 516 -24.18 -3.92 -7.59
N ASP A 517 -23.94 -4.90 -6.72
CA ASP A 517 -22.59 -5.22 -6.24
C ASP A 517 -21.72 -5.80 -7.36
N LEU A 518 -22.32 -6.64 -8.19
CA LEU A 518 -21.62 -7.23 -9.33
C LEU A 518 -21.34 -6.21 -10.43
N ALA A 519 -22.20 -5.21 -10.61
CA ALA A 519 -22.01 -4.14 -11.59
C ALA A 519 -20.72 -3.30 -11.32
N LEU A 520 -20.23 -3.27 -10.09
CA LEU A 520 -18.96 -2.61 -9.72
C LEU A 520 -17.71 -3.42 -10.10
N LEU A 521 -17.87 -4.71 -10.42
CA LEU A 521 -16.76 -5.60 -10.76
C LEU A 521 -16.54 -5.66 -12.28
N PRO A 522 -15.29 -5.76 -12.76
CA PRO A 522 -15.03 -5.99 -14.17
C PRO A 522 -15.66 -7.32 -14.62
N LYS A 523 -16.49 -7.29 -15.69
CA LYS A 523 -17.32 -8.40 -16.19
C LYS A 523 -18.47 -8.84 -15.24
N GLY A 524 -18.93 -7.95 -14.37
CA GLY A 524 -19.96 -8.24 -13.37
C GLY A 524 -21.27 -8.80 -13.95
N GLU A 525 -21.72 -8.34 -15.13
CA GLU A 525 -22.92 -8.88 -15.80
C GLU A 525 -22.80 -10.37 -16.16
N LYS A 526 -21.60 -10.84 -16.55
CA LYS A 526 -21.37 -12.27 -16.80
C LYS A 526 -21.41 -13.09 -15.50
N LEU A 527 -20.83 -12.52 -14.43
CA LEU A 527 -20.88 -13.13 -13.09
C LEU A 527 -22.31 -13.18 -12.54
N ALA A 528 -23.12 -12.13 -12.73
CA ALA A 528 -24.51 -12.09 -12.32
C ALA A 528 -25.33 -13.21 -12.96
N ARG A 529 -25.12 -13.47 -14.26
CA ARG A 529 -25.79 -14.57 -14.98
C ARG A 529 -25.37 -15.94 -14.48
N ILE A 530 -24.05 -16.15 -14.21
CA ILE A 530 -23.51 -17.43 -13.72
C ILE A 530 -24.02 -17.73 -12.31
N LEU A 531 -24.08 -16.71 -11.44
CA LEU A 531 -24.48 -16.85 -10.03
C LEU A 531 -26.00 -16.77 -9.82
N HIS A 532 -26.80 -16.61 -10.89
CA HIS A 532 -28.27 -16.46 -10.84
C HIS A 532 -28.74 -15.39 -9.82
N VAL A 533 -27.96 -14.31 -9.65
CA VAL A 533 -28.30 -13.19 -8.75
C VAL A 533 -29.31 -12.29 -9.47
N ARG A 534 -30.51 -12.17 -8.87
CA ARG A 534 -31.56 -11.24 -9.32
C ARG A 534 -31.42 -9.85 -8.71
#